data_0cbdda3d271f198b458ab55a208ebb19
#
_entry.id   0cbdda3d271f198b458ab55a208ebb19
#
_cell.length_a   1.000
_cell.length_b   1.000
_cell.length_c   1.000
_cell.angle_alpha   90.00
_cell.angle_beta   90.00
_cell.angle_gamma   90.00
#
_symmetry.space_group_name_H-M   'P 1'
#
loop_
_entity.id
_entity.type
_entity.pdbx_description
1 polymer ?
#
loop_
_entity_poly.entity_id
_entity_poly.type
_entity_poly.pdbx_seq_one_letter_code
_entity_poly.pdbx_strand_id
1 'polypeptide(L)'
;MIPVRRSLLKGGAAMGALALAPAFVRAQSNPERRFALTPGEWRTFDITTRVELADPVGATRIWLPVPSIDSDWQRSLDSSFSSNGSARMAADGVEGARMVYAEFAAGAKPVVEVTSRVQTKSRADLAGHRVFDKEDAATLQHYTRATRLLPTDGIVRQTALKATQGAKTDEAKARAIYDWVVANAWREPKVRGCGEGDIRTMLETGNLGGKCADINALFVGLPLGRCACT
;
A
#
# COMPACT_ATOMS: atom_id res chain seq x y z
N MET A 1 -26.66 79.58 5.09
CA MET A 1 -25.49 78.89 5.76
C MET A 1 -25.60 77.40 5.49
N ILE A 2 -24.71 76.95 4.69
CA ILE A 2 -24.19 75.59 4.47
C ILE A 2 -25.08 74.44 4.89
N PRO A 3 -25.52 73.57 3.96
CA PRO A 3 -24.94 72.26 3.95
C PRO A 3 -24.73 71.67 2.53
N VAL A 4 -23.51 71.63 2.09
CA VAL A 4 -23.13 70.81 0.93
C VAL A 4 -21.84 70.07 1.32
N ARG A 5 -21.95 68.96 1.95
CA ARG A 5 -20.80 68.05 2.16
C ARG A 5 -21.16 66.61 2.57
N ARG A 6 -22.32 66.07 2.14
CA ARG A 6 -22.69 64.69 2.48
C ARG A 6 -23.00 63.75 1.29
N SER A 7 -22.82 64.20 0.07
CA SER A 7 -23.23 63.41 -1.11
C SER A 7 -22.08 62.79 -1.91
N LEU A 8 -20.81 62.96 -1.51
CA LEU A 8 -19.66 62.47 -2.26
C LEU A 8 -18.98 61.21 -1.68
N LEU A 9 -19.50 60.67 -0.56
CA LEU A 9 -18.95 59.46 0.05
C LEU A 9 -19.79 58.19 -0.16
N LYS A 10 -20.86 58.23 -0.96
CA LYS A 10 -21.69 57.07 -1.28
C LYS A 10 -21.42 56.45 -2.65
N GLY A 11 -20.53 57.01 -3.44
CA GLY A 11 -20.18 56.47 -4.76
C GLY A 11 -18.90 55.63 -4.84
N GLY A 12 -18.10 55.62 -3.76
CA GLY A 12 -16.78 54.98 -3.74
C GLY A 12 -16.73 53.56 -3.20
N ALA A 13 -17.79 53.04 -2.59
CA ALA A 13 -17.79 51.76 -1.93
C ALA A 13 -18.27 50.58 -2.82
N ALA A 14 -18.75 50.83 -4.04
CA ALA A 14 -19.30 49.79 -4.92
C ALA A 14 -18.27 49.23 -5.92
N MET A 15 -17.09 49.84 -6.09
CA MET A 15 -16.07 49.32 -7.02
C MET A 15 -14.93 48.55 -6.39
N GLY A 16 -14.88 48.46 -5.05
CA GLY A 16 -13.85 47.70 -4.34
C GLY A 16 -14.19 46.23 -3.99
N ALA A 17 -15.43 45.81 -4.22
CA ALA A 17 -15.87 44.47 -3.81
C ALA A 17 -15.77 43.39 -4.89
N LEU A 18 -15.36 43.75 -6.14
CA LEU A 18 -15.21 42.77 -7.25
C LEU A 18 -13.80 42.20 -7.39
N ALA A 19 -12.81 42.66 -6.60
CA ALA A 19 -11.40 42.23 -6.76
C ALA A 19 -10.95 41.16 -5.78
N LEU A 20 -11.83 40.62 -4.90
CA LEU A 20 -11.50 39.58 -3.91
C LEU A 20 -12.43 38.37 -4.00
N ALA A 21 -12.96 38.05 -5.18
CA ALA A 21 -13.51 36.72 -5.39
C ALA A 21 -12.33 35.73 -5.35
N PRO A 22 -12.31 34.75 -4.43
CA PRO A 22 -11.31 33.71 -4.50
C PRO A 22 -11.44 33.06 -5.87
N ALA A 23 -10.34 33.07 -6.63
CA ALA A 23 -10.24 32.26 -7.83
C ALA A 23 -10.47 30.79 -7.37
N PHE A 24 -11.67 30.29 -7.56
CA PHE A 24 -11.90 28.86 -7.47
C PHE A 24 -11.00 28.24 -8.53
N VAL A 25 -9.88 27.70 -8.09
CA VAL A 25 -9.06 26.82 -8.90
C VAL A 25 -9.99 25.66 -9.25
N ARG A 26 -10.68 25.80 -10.39
CA ARG A 26 -11.27 24.64 -11.03
C ARG A 26 -10.10 23.72 -11.32
N ALA A 27 -9.98 22.66 -10.53
CA ALA A 27 -9.18 21.52 -10.91
C ALA A 27 -9.66 21.14 -12.31
N GLN A 28 -8.88 21.53 -13.31
CA GLN A 28 -9.13 21.07 -14.67
C GLN A 28 -8.96 19.57 -14.61
N SER A 29 -10.08 18.85 -14.59
CA SER A 29 -10.09 17.42 -14.81
C SER A 29 -9.47 17.20 -16.17
N ASN A 30 -8.21 16.76 -16.20
CA ASN A 30 -7.54 16.41 -17.45
C ASN A 30 -8.40 15.30 -18.11
N PRO A 31 -9.02 15.54 -19.27
CA PRO A 31 -9.89 14.56 -19.92
C PRO A 31 -9.14 13.28 -20.30
N GLU A 32 -7.80 13.31 -20.33
CA GLU A 32 -6.95 12.15 -20.63
C GLU A 32 -6.82 11.18 -19.45
N ARG A 33 -7.24 11.57 -18.24
CA ARG A 33 -7.18 10.73 -17.02
C ARG A 33 -8.55 10.18 -16.62
N ARG A 34 -9.38 9.83 -17.56
CA ARG A 34 -10.59 9.08 -17.24
C ARG A 34 -10.21 7.68 -16.79
N PHE A 35 -10.67 7.30 -15.60
CA PHE A 35 -10.61 5.92 -15.16
C PHE A 35 -11.37 5.04 -16.17
N ALA A 36 -10.62 4.24 -16.91
CA ALA A 36 -11.19 3.32 -17.89
C ALA A 36 -11.48 1.98 -17.23
N LEU A 37 -12.75 1.57 -17.24
CA LEU A 37 -13.19 0.28 -16.69
C LEU A 37 -12.92 -0.89 -17.64
N THR A 38 -12.42 -0.65 -18.85
CA THR A 38 -12.06 -1.71 -19.80
C THR A 38 -10.57 -2.00 -19.74
N PRO A 39 -10.15 -3.28 -19.77
CA PRO A 39 -8.74 -3.62 -19.86
C PRO A 39 -8.09 -2.92 -21.05
N GLY A 40 -6.99 -2.24 -20.80
CA GLY A 40 -6.21 -1.59 -21.86
C GLY A 40 -5.21 -2.53 -22.48
N GLU A 41 -4.46 -2.01 -23.45
CA GLU A 41 -3.31 -2.69 -24.02
C GLU A 41 -2.17 -2.85 -22.99
N TRP A 42 -1.29 -3.81 -23.24
CA TRP A 42 -0.07 -3.98 -22.46
C TRP A 42 0.85 -2.77 -22.62
N ARG A 43 1.30 -2.25 -21.48
CA ARG A 43 2.29 -1.17 -21.43
C ARG A 43 3.57 -1.69 -20.80
N THR A 44 4.71 -1.38 -21.41
CA THR A 44 6.03 -1.77 -20.91
C THR A 44 6.63 -0.62 -20.12
N PHE A 45 7.24 -0.95 -18.99
CA PHE A 45 7.94 -0.02 -18.12
C PHE A 45 9.33 -0.56 -17.81
N ASP A 46 10.33 0.32 -17.87
CA ASP A 46 11.64 0.11 -17.28
C ASP A 46 11.69 0.87 -15.97
N ILE A 47 11.92 0.16 -14.87
CA ILE A 47 11.97 0.71 -13.53
C ILE A 47 13.39 0.58 -13.02
N THR A 48 14.08 1.71 -12.86
CA THR A 48 15.42 1.76 -12.31
C THR A 48 15.36 2.21 -10.86
N THR A 49 15.90 1.38 -9.97
CA THR A 49 16.08 1.68 -8.54
C THR A 49 17.57 1.78 -8.26
N ARG A 50 18.03 2.96 -7.84
CA ARG A 50 19.40 3.22 -7.44
C ARG A 50 19.47 3.54 -5.95
N VAL A 51 20.33 2.83 -5.24
CA VAL A 51 20.57 3.03 -3.81
C VAL A 51 22.04 3.42 -3.63
N GLU A 52 22.23 4.56 -2.95
CA GLU A 52 23.52 5.06 -2.49
C GLU A 52 23.44 5.32 -1.00
N LEU A 53 24.42 4.82 -0.24
CA LEU A 53 24.53 5.11 1.18
C LEU A 53 25.69 6.07 1.42
N ALA A 54 25.38 7.25 1.94
CA ALA A 54 26.37 8.30 2.16
C ALA A 54 27.35 7.93 3.27
N ASP A 55 26.83 7.48 4.43
CA ASP A 55 27.62 7.26 5.65
C ASP A 55 27.27 5.88 6.27
N PRO A 56 27.66 4.77 5.64
CA PRO A 56 27.40 3.44 6.18
C PRO A 56 28.29 3.17 7.40
N VAL A 57 27.68 2.60 8.43
CA VAL A 57 28.41 2.15 9.63
C VAL A 57 28.67 0.66 9.52
N GLY A 58 29.94 0.27 9.35
CA GLY A 58 30.37 -1.12 9.25
C GLY A 58 30.04 -1.79 7.92
N ALA A 59 30.01 -3.13 7.91
CA ALA A 59 29.63 -3.90 6.73
C ALA A 59 28.13 -3.72 6.44
N THR A 60 27.80 -3.55 5.16
CA THR A 60 26.45 -3.22 4.73
C THR A 60 25.89 -4.33 3.84
N ARG A 61 24.62 -4.63 4.02
CA ARG A 61 23.83 -5.54 3.18
C ARG A 61 22.61 -4.85 2.66
N ILE A 62 22.32 -5.04 1.39
CA ILE A 62 21.17 -4.42 0.69
C ILE A 62 20.37 -5.53 -0.01
N TRP A 63 19.06 -5.49 0.16
CA TRP A 63 18.11 -6.34 -0.56
C TRP A 63 17.18 -5.43 -1.35
N LEU A 64 17.22 -5.51 -2.68
CA LEU A 64 16.35 -4.77 -3.59
C LEU A 64 15.38 -5.73 -4.26
N PRO A 65 14.10 -5.72 -3.89
CA PRO A 65 13.10 -6.56 -4.53
C PRO A 65 13.03 -6.30 -6.03
N VAL A 66 12.83 -7.36 -6.81
CA VAL A 66 12.56 -7.28 -8.24
C VAL A 66 11.21 -7.94 -8.55
N PRO A 67 10.51 -7.48 -9.60
CA PRO A 67 9.26 -8.10 -10.03
C PRO A 67 9.48 -9.59 -10.36
N SER A 68 8.57 -10.44 -9.90
CA SER A 68 8.67 -11.91 -10.09
C SER A 68 7.31 -12.59 -10.30
N ILE A 69 6.26 -11.81 -10.54
CA ILE A 69 4.90 -12.32 -10.71
C ILE A 69 4.47 -12.16 -12.16
N ASP A 70 3.95 -13.25 -12.72
CA ASP A 70 3.27 -13.25 -14.01
C ASP A 70 1.79 -13.57 -13.80
N SER A 71 0.93 -12.79 -14.42
CA SER A 71 -0.51 -12.88 -14.34
C SER A 71 -1.18 -12.32 -15.61
N ASP A 72 -2.48 -12.35 -15.67
CA ASP A 72 -3.24 -11.73 -16.76
C ASP A 72 -3.04 -10.21 -16.87
N TRP A 73 -2.47 -9.58 -15.82
CA TRP A 73 -2.38 -8.14 -15.67
C TRP A 73 -0.96 -7.61 -15.55
N GLN A 74 -0.01 -8.48 -15.24
CA GLN A 74 1.41 -8.15 -15.09
C GLN A 74 2.27 -9.26 -15.65
N ARG A 75 3.38 -8.88 -16.29
CA ARG A 75 4.45 -9.78 -16.72
C ARG A 75 5.78 -9.24 -16.26
N SER A 76 6.56 -10.07 -15.61
CA SER A 76 7.92 -9.77 -15.21
C SER A 76 8.85 -10.26 -16.30
N LEU A 77 9.47 -9.35 -17.08
CA LEU A 77 10.28 -9.74 -18.23
C LEU A 77 11.71 -10.09 -17.81
N ASP A 78 12.49 -9.05 -17.46
CA ASP A 78 13.87 -9.24 -17.03
C ASP A 78 14.26 -8.22 -15.95
N SER A 79 15.35 -8.53 -15.24
CA SER A 79 15.97 -7.60 -14.30
C SER A 79 17.47 -7.72 -14.39
N SER A 80 18.15 -6.60 -14.55
CA SER A 80 19.60 -6.47 -14.55
C SER A 80 20.05 -5.61 -13.37
N PHE A 81 21.30 -5.74 -12.97
CA PHE A 81 21.85 -4.93 -11.88
C PHE A 81 23.31 -4.63 -12.07
N SER A 82 23.76 -3.56 -11.44
CA SER A 82 25.17 -3.21 -11.26
C SER A 82 25.42 -2.85 -9.80
N SER A 83 26.65 -3.10 -9.32
CA SER A 83 27.04 -2.78 -7.95
C SER A 83 28.56 -2.59 -7.89
N ASN A 84 29.02 -1.72 -6.98
CA ASN A 84 30.44 -1.63 -6.63
C ASN A 84 30.83 -2.56 -5.45
N GLY A 85 29.92 -3.41 -5.00
CA GLY A 85 30.15 -4.50 -4.06
C GLY A 85 29.85 -5.86 -4.65
N SER A 86 29.91 -6.92 -3.84
CA SER A 86 29.48 -8.25 -4.25
C SER A 86 27.97 -8.31 -4.36
N ALA A 87 27.43 -8.58 -5.54
CA ALA A 87 25.98 -8.63 -5.73
C ALA A 87 25.54 -9.85 -6.55
N ARG A 88 24.35 -10.34 -6.27
CA ARG A 88 23.74 -11.47 -6.98
C ARG A 88 22.23 -11.41 -6.95
N MET A 89 21.59 -12.06 -7.91
CA MET A 89 20.17 -12.36 -7.85
C MET A 89 19.94 -13.43 -6.77
N ALA A 90 18.96 -13.22 -5.92
CA ALA A 90 18.56 -14.14 -4.86
C ALA A 90 17.03 -14.32 -4.88
N ALA A 91 16.58 -15.40 -4.28
CA ALA A 91 15.16 -15.62 -4.01
C ALA A 91 15.00 -16.06 -2.55
N ASP A 92 13.91 -15.68 -1.93
CA ASP A 92 13.53 -16.27 -0.67
C ASP A 92 12.99 -17.70 -0.91
N GLY A 93 13.32 -18.60 0.01
CA GLY A 93 12.98 -20.02 -0.14
C GLY A 93 11.55 -20.39 0.24
N VAL A 94 10.76 -19.42 0.74
CA VAL A 94 9.41 -19.70 1.27
C VAL A 94 8.33 -19.14 0.35
N GLU A 95 8.42 -17.86 0.00
CA GLU A 95 7.41 -17.17 -0.80
C GLU A 95 7.86 -16.94 -2.26
N GLY A 96 9.09 -17.33 -2.60
CA GLY A 96 9.64 -17.17 -3.94
C GLY A 96 9.93 -15.71 -4.35
N ALA A 97 9.91 -14.78 -3.39
CA ALA A 97 10.20 -13.38 -3.67
C ALA A 97 11.64 -13.22 -4.19
N ARG A 98 11.78 -12.62 -5.37
CA ARG A 98 13.10 -12.40 -5.99
C ARG A 98 13.66 -11.03 -5.64
N MET A 99 14.98 -10.95 -5.50
CA MET A 99 15.66 -9.72 -5.13
C MET A 99 17.11 -9.71 -5.62
N VAL A 100 17.68 -8.54 -5.77
CA VAL A 100 19.13 -8.35 -5.83
C VAL A 100 19.64 -8.24 -4.41
N TYR A 101 20.54 -9.12 -4.03
CA TYR A 101 21.26 -9.08 -2.77
C TYR A 101 22.66 -8.54 -3.01
N ALA A 102 23.08 -7.52 -2.26
CA ALA A 102 24.40 -6.93 -2.37
C ALA A 102 25.07 -6.80 -1.00
N GLU A 103 26.39 -7.09 -0.93
CA GLU A 103 27.22 -6.98 0.26
C GLU A 103 28.39 -6.02 0.01
N PHE A 104 28.70 -5.24 1.04
CA PHE A 104 29.76 -4.25 1.03
C PHE A 104 30.57 -4.35 2.31
N ALA A 105 31.90 -4.29 2.17
CA ALA A 105 32.81 -4.26 3.30
C ALA A 105 32.65 -2.96 4.12
N ALA A 106 33.10 -3.00 5.36
CA ALA A 106 33.18 -1.79 6.18
C ALA A 106 34.05 -0.72 5.51
N GLY A 107 33.61 0.53 5.53
CA GLY A 107 34.27 1.66 4.88
C GLY A 107 34.02 1.81 3.39
N ALA A 108 33.30 0.88 2.75
CA ALA A 108 32.85 1.06 1.39
C ALA A 108 31.80 2.18 1.30
N LYS A 109 31.62 2.73 0.11
CA LYS A 109 30.50 3.62 -0.25
C LYS A 109 29.52 2.82 -1.11
N PRO A 110 28.50 2.18 -0.53
CA PRO A 110 27.65 1.26 -1.26
C PRO A 110 26.87 1.98 -2.34
N VAL A 111 26.94 1.44 -3.56
CA VAL A 111 26.11 1.81 -4.69
C VAL A 111 25.60 0.55 -5.34
N VAL A 112 24.29 0.44 -5.49
CA VAL A 112 23.64 -0.64 -6.24
C VAL A 112 22.51 -0.07 -7.06
N GLU A 113 22.45 -0.47 -8.32
CA GLU A 113 21.38 -0.09 -9.25
C GLU A 113 20.77 -1.33 -9.86
N VAL A 114 19.45 -1.35 -9.89
CA VAL A 114 18.66 -2.44 -10.47
C VAL A 114 17.70 -1.85 -11.49
N THR A 115 17.70 -2.37 -12.71
CA THR A 115 16.70 -2.03 -13.73
C THR A 115 15.85 -3.26 -14.02
N SER A 116 14.54 -3.14 -13.80
CA SER A 116 13.55 -4.19 -14.07
C SER A 116 12.62 -3.75 -15.19
N ARG A 117 12.42 -4.63 -16.17
CA ARG A 117 11.45 -4.45 -17.25
C ARG A 117 10.18 -5.25 -16.96
N VAL A 118 9.06 -4.56 -16.92
CA VAL A 118 7.76 -5.15 -16.64
C VAL A 118 6.72 -4.70 -17.65
N GLN A 119 5.71 -5.53 -17.83
CA GLN A 119 4.51 -5.16 -18.58
C GLN A 119 3.31 -5.20 -17.65
N THR A 120 2.45 -4.21 -17.78
CA THR A 120 1.15 -4.19 -17.09
C THR A 120 0.06 -3.76 -18.07
N LYS A 121 -1.16 -4.19 -17.83
CA LYS A 121 -2.34 -3.62 -18.48
C LYS A 121 -3.35 -3.15 -17.43
N SER A 122 -4.17 -2.18 -17.80
CA SER A 122 -5.19 -1.65 -16.89
C SER A 122 -6.13 -2.77 -16.48
N ARG A 123 -6.33 -2.92 -15.17
CA ARG A 123 -7.32 -3.83 -14.59
C ARG A 123 -8.58 -3.05 -14.33
N ALA A 124 -9.63 -3.37 -15.08
CA ALA A 124 -10.89 -2.67 -15.01
C ALA A 124 -11.96 -3.60 -14.48
N ASP A 125 -12.07 -3.70 -13.14
CA ASP A 125 -12.93 -4.73 -12.61
C ASP A 125 -13.58 -4.44 -11.27
N LEU A 126 -14.11 -3.24 -11.15
CA LEU A 126 -14.82 -2.85 -9.93
C LEU A 126 -16.34 -3.00 -10.03
N ALA A 127 -16.90 -3.35 -11.19
CA ALA A 127 -18.34 -3.29 -11.41
C ALA A 127 -18.97 -4.55 -12.05
N GLY A 128 -18.20 -5.61 -12.27
CA GLY A 128 -18.72 -6.84 -12.88
C GLY A 128 -18.88 -7.96 -11.85
N HIS A 129 -19.93 -8.73 -11.96
CA HIS A 129 -20.04 -10.02 -11.29
C HIS A 129 -18.98 -10.95 -11.87
N ARG A 130 -17.75 -10.91 -11.37
CA ARG A 130 -16.75 -11.90 -11.70
C ARG A 130 -17.12 -13.21 -11.02
N VAL A 131 -17.33 -14.22 -11.84
CA VAL A 131 -17.15 -15.58 -11.39
C VAL A 131 -15.64 -15.79 -11.35
N PHE A 132 -15.05 -15.76 -10.18
CA PHE A 132 -13.65 -16.15 -10.00
C PHE A 132 -13.59 -17.68 -10.13
N ASP A 133 -12.63 -18.15 -10.89
CA ASP A 133 -12.30 -19.57 -10.84
C ASP A 133 -11.93 -19.92 -9.40
N LYS A 134 -12.38 -21.11 -8.98
CA LYS A 134 -12.08 -21.59 -7.64
C LYS A 134 -10.56 -21.81 -7.55
N GLU A 135 -9.93 -21.16 -6.60
CA GLU A 135 -8.51 -21.34 -6.32
C GLU A 135 -8.23 -22.80 -5.94
N ASP A 136 -7.09 -23.34 -6.35
CA ASP A 136 -6.70 -24.69 -5.97
C ASP A 136 -6.42 -24.82 -4.47
N ALA A 137 -6.61 -26.01 -3.93
CA ALA A 137 -6.50 -26.26 -2.49
C ALA A 137 -5.08 -26.03 -1.95
N ALA A 138 -4.04 -26.30 -2.74
CA ALA A 138 -2.65 -26.10 -2.29
C ALA A 138 -2.32 -24.62 -2.18
N THR A 139 -2.75 -23.83 -3.16
CA THR A 139 -2.63 -22.36 -3.15
C THR A 139 -3.38 -21.77 -1.96
N LEU A 140 -4.63 -22.18 -1.72
CA LEU A 140 -5.39 -21.74 -0.56
C LEU A 140 -4.68 -22.09 0.74
N GLN A 141 -4.25 -23.34 0.90
CA GLN A 141 -3.52 -23.78 2.10
C GLN A 141 -2.26 -22.97 2.32
N HIS A 142 -1.49 -22.71 1.26
CA HIS A 142 -0.26 -21.94 1.34
C HIS A 142 -0.52 -20.51 1.83
N TYR A 143 -1.46 -19.79 1.22
CA TYR A 143 -1.69 -18.38 1.53
C TYR A 143 -2.61 -18.13 2.72
N THR A 144 -3.31 -19.15 3.23
CA THR A 144 -4.14 -19.01 4.44
C THR A 144 -3.50 -19.60 5.70
N ARG A 145 -2.27 -20.14 5.61
CA ARG A 145 -1.55 -20.67 6.77
C ARG A 145 -1.20 -19.59 7.79
N ALA A 146 -1.18 -20.00 9.05
CA ALA A 146 -0.67 -19.14 10.11
C ALA A 146 0.82 -18.82 9.88
N THR A 147 1.22 -17.60 10.21
CA THR A 147 2.63 -17.18 10.27
C THR A 147 2.96 -16.67 11.68
N ARG A 148 4.24 -16.45 11.94
CA ARG A 148 4.67 -15.89 13.23
C ARG A 148 3.99 -14.56 13.57
N LEU A 149 3.78 -13.70 12.59
CA LEU A 149 3.18 -12.36 12.78
C LEU A 149 1.66 -12.36 12.57
N LEU A 150 1.14 -13.35 11.87
CA LEU A 150 -0.29 -13.52 11.58
C LEU A 150 -0.76 -14.88 12.11
N PRO A 151 -0.82 -15.09 13.44
CA PRO A 151 -1.41 -16.30 13.99
C PRO A 151 -2.91 -16.32 13.75
N THR A 152 -3.48 -17.53 13.69
CA THR A 152 -4.91 -17.73 13.36
C THR A 152 -5.73 -18.21 14.58
N ASP A 153 -5.12 -18.30 15.74
CA ASP A 153 -5.67 -18.81 17.01
C ASP A 153 -5.83 -17.70 18.08
N GLY A 154 -6.14 -18.09 19.28
CA GLY A 154 -6.15 -17.24 20.48
C GLY A 154 -6.98 -15.97 20.29
N ILE A 155 -6.41 -14.82 20.68
CA ILE A 155 -7.08 -13.52 20.63
C ILE A 155 -7.41 -13.09 19.20
N VAL A 156 -6.60 -13.49 18.21
CA VAL A 156 -6.86 -13.16 16.79
C VAL A 156 -8.18 -13.79 16.34
N ARG A 157 -8.35 -15.07 16.62
CA ARG A 157 -9.60 -15.78 16.31
C ARG A 157 -10.79 -15.22 17.07
N GLN A 158 -10.63 -14.93 18.37
CA GLN A 158 -11.71 -14.36 19.18
C GLN A 158 -12.16 -13.00 18.63
N THR A 159 -11.21 -12.14 18.28
CA THR A 159 -11.49 -10.82 17.69
C THR A 159 -12.18 -10.97 16.33
N ALA A 160 -11.69 -11.88 15.49
CA ALA A 160 -12.29 -12.14 14.19
C ALA A 160 -13.75 -12.61 14.29
N LEU A 161 -14.03 -13.56 15.20
CA LEU A 161 -15.39 -14.05 15.45
C LEU A 161 -16.30 -12.94 15.94
N LYS A 162 -15.82 -12.09 16.84
CA LYS A 162 -16.58 -10.94 17.37
C LYS A 162 -16.85 -9.92 16.27
N ALA A 163 -15.83 -9.54 15.50
CA ALA A 163 -15.96 -8.56 14.42
C ALA A 163 -16.92 -9.02 13.31
N THR A 164 -16.99 -10.33 13.05
CA THR A 164 -17.84 -10.89 11.98
C THR A 164 -19.18 -11.44 12.47
N GLN A 165 -19.57 -11.12 13.69
CA GLN A 165 -20.84 -11.59 14.26
C GLN A 165 -22.03 -11.16 13.38
N GLY A 166 -22.86 -12.13 12.96
CA GLY A 166 -24.01 -11.88 12.09
C GLY A 166 -23.71 -11.83 10.59
N ALA A 167 -22.44 -11.74 10.17
CA ALA A 167 -22.05 -11.78 8.76
C ALA A 167 -22.12 -13.21 8.22
N LYS A 168 -22.92 -13.42 7.16
CA LYS A 168 -23.19 -14.76 6.63
C LYS A 168 -22.31 -15.13 5.43
N THR A 169 -21.99 -14.15 4.57
CA THR A 169 -21.16 -14.36 3.38
C THR A 169 -19.72 -13.94 3.64
N ASP A 170 -18.77 -14.45 2.86
CA ASP A 170 -17.36 -14.09 3.01
C ASP A 170 -17.11 -12.61 2.71
N GLU A 171 -17.82 -12.05 1.74
CA GLU A 171 -17.79 -10.61 1.47
C GLU A 171 -18.29 -9.79 2.66
N ALA A 172 -19.40 -10.19 3.28
CA ALA A 172 -19.94 -9.54 4.47
C ALA A 172 -18.97 -9.65 5.66
N LYS A 173 -18.28 -10.79 5.83
CA LYS A 173 -17.25 -10.97 6.85
C LYS A 173 -16.04 -10.07 6.57
N ALA A 174 -15.55 -10.03 5.33
CA ALA A 174 -14.45 -9.15 4.94
C ALA A 174 -14.80 -7.68 5.18
N ARG A 175 -16.01 -7.26 4.82
CA ARG A 175 -16.51 -5.91 5.09
C ARG A 175 -16.59 -5.61 6.58
N ALA A 176 -17.11 -6.53 7.37
CA ALA A 176 -17.20 -6.36 8.83
C ALA A 176 -15.82 -6.22 9.49
N ILE A 177 -14.83 -6.99 9.02
CA ILE A 177 -13.44 -6.86 9.49
C ILE A 177 -12.85 -5.52 9.07
N TYR A 178 -13.07 -5.08 7.82
CA TYR A 178 -12.64 -3.78 7.36
C TYR A 178 -13.20 -2.65 8.26
N ASP A 179 -14.50 -2.66 8.49
CA ASP A 179 -15.18 -1.66 9.32
C ASP A 179 -14.66 -1.71 10.77
N TRP A 180 -14.38 -2.91 11.30
CA TRP A 180 -13.78 -3.08 12.61
C TRP A 180 -12.36 -2.47 12.68
N VAL A 181 -11.52 -2.72 11.68
CA VAL A 181 -10.16 -2.15 11.61
C VAL A 181 -10.23 -0.63 11.54
N VAL A 182 -11.09 -0.08 10.69
CA VAL A 182 -11.28 1.38 10.55
C VAL A 182 -11.74 2.02 11.86
N ALA A 183 -12.59 1.33 12.62
CA ALA A 183 -13.13 1.86 13.88
C ALA A 183 -12.15 1.75 15.07
N ASN A 184 -11.19 0.82 15.04
CA ASN A 184 -10.35 0.51 16.19
C ASN A 184 -8.86 0.82 15.98
N ALA A 185 -8.37 0.83 14.76
CA ALA A 185 -6.96 1.10 14.48
C ALA A 185 -6.74 2.57 14.04
N TRP A 186 -5.56 3.10 14.32
CA TRP A 186 -5.18 4.45 13.92
C TRP A 186 -3.73 4.50 13.45
N ARG A 187 -3.40 5.51 12.65
CA ARG A 187 -2.03 5.74 12.23
C ARG A 187 -1.22 6.36 13.37
N GLU A 188 -0.16 5.67 13.82
CA GLU A 188 0.76 6.16 14.84
C GLU A 188 2.08 6.65 14.19
N PRO A 189 2.29 7.97 14.10
CA PRO A 189 3.48 8.54 13.43
C PRO A 189 4.81 8.14 14.08
N LYS A 190 4.81 7.85 15.38
CA LYS A 190 6.01 7.53 16.16
C LYS A 190 6.53 6.11 15.92
N VAL A 191 5.71 5.22 15.35
CA VAL A 191 6.16 3.86 15.01
C VAL A 191 7.31 3.93 14.02
N ARG A 192 8.40 3.19 14.30
CA ARG A 192 9.58 3.16 13.44
C ARG A 192 9.30 2.40 12.14
N GLY A 193 9.83 2.89 11.03
CA GLY A 193 9.67 2.25 9.71
C GLY A 193 8.21 2.19 9.28
N CYS A 194 7.77 1.03 8.82
CA CYS A 194 6.39 0.74 8.41
C CYS A 194 5.57 -0.03 9.46
N GLY A 195 6.15 -0.29 10.62
CA GLY A 195 5.60 -1.19 11.63
C GLY A 195 6.09 -2.63 11.48
N GLU A 196 5.74 -3.50 12.41
CA GLU A 196 6.16 -4.92 12.44
C GLU A 196 5.06 -5.88 11.99
N GLY A 197 3.80 -5.50 12.16
CA GLY A 197 2.66 -6.33 11.81
C GLY A 197 2.40 -7.50 12.76
N ASP A 198 2.87 -7.44 14.02
CA ASP A 198 2.58 -8.44 15.05
C ASP A 198 1.18 -8.22 15.63
N ILE A 199 0.19 -8.83 14.99
CA ILE A 199 -1.22 -8.63 15.35
C ILE A 199 -1.60 -9.25 16.69
N ARG A 200 -0.89 -10.29 17.16
CA ARG A 200 -1.14 -10.86 18.48
C ARG A 200 -0.81 -9.83 19.55
N THR A 201 0.40 -9.29 19.53
CA THR A 201 0.84 -8.26 20.48
C THR A 201 -0.06 -7.02 20.42
N MET A 202 -0.45 -6.57 19.23
CA MET A 202 -1.37 -5.44 19.08
C MET A 202 -2.71 -5.68 19.77
N LEU A 203 -3.31 -6.86 19.58
CA LEU A 203 -4.61 -7.21 20.15
C LEU A 203 -4.52 -7.47 21.67
N GLU A 204 -3.49 -8.15 22.15
CA GLU A 204 -3.29 -8.45 23.56
C GLU A 204 -3.04 -7.19 24.40
N THR A 205 -2.30 -6.23 23.85
CA THR A 205 -2.01 -4.95 24.53
C THR A 205 -3.14 -3.92 24.36
N GLY A 206 -4.04 -4.12 23.41
CA GLY A 206 -5.05 -3.13 23.01
C GLY A 206 -4.46 -1.90 22.29
N ASN A 207 -3.16 -1.87 22.01
CA ASN A 207 -2.53 -0.82 21.26
C ASN A 207 -2.63 -1.13 19.75
N LEU A 208 -3.66 -0.60 19.11
CA LEU A 208 -3.94 -0.79 17.68
C LEU A 208 -3.41 0.38 16.83
N GLY A 209 -2.61 1.26 17.43
CA GLY A 209 -1.88 2.29 16.71
C GLY A 209 -0.69 1.71 15.94
N GLY A 210 -0.60 2.03 14.64
CA GLY A 210 0.45 1.48 13.81
C GLY A 210 0.66 2.23 12.50
N LYS A 211 1.48 1.66 11.64
CA LYS A 211 1.68 2.12 10.26
C LYS A 211 1.16 1.07 9.27
N CYS A 212 1.64 1.16 8.04
CA CYS A 212 1.12 0.34 6.94
C CYS A 212 1.18 -1.16 7.25
N ALA A 213 2.31 -1.67 7.78
CA ALA A 213 2.46 -3.10 8.09
C ALA A 213 1.46 -3.53 9.17
N ASP A 214 1.36 -2.75 10.26
CA ASP A 214 0.51 -3.08 11.39
C ASP A 214 -0.98 -3.11 11.03
N ILE A 215 -1.46 -2.03 10.40
CA ILE A 215 -2.89 -1.89 10.06
C ILE A 215 -3.32 -2.90 8.99
N ASN A 216 -2.47 -3.11 7.96
CA ASN A 216 -2.79 -4.12 6.94
C ASN A 216 -2.67 -5.54 7.50
N ALA A 217 -1.74 -5.81 8.42
CA ALA A 217 -1.64 -7.11 9.08
C ALA A 217 -2.91 -7.46 9.87
N LEU A 218 -3.53 -6.51 10.58
CA LEU A 218 -4.83 -6.71 11.21
C LEU A 218 -5.91 -7.08 10.18
N PHE A 219 -5.97 -6.34 9.06
CA PHE A 219 -6.95 -6.61 8.01
C PHE A 219 -6.73 -7.95 7.31
N VAL A 220 -5.50 -8.43 7.17
CA VAL A 220 -5.19 -9.74 6.57
C VAL A 220 -5.33 -10.87 7.60
N GLY A 221 -4.84 -10.69 8.82
CA GLY A 221 -4.78 -11.74 9.82
C GLY A 221 -6.14 -12.10 10.44
N LEU A 222 -7.05 -11.13 10.60
CA LEU A 222 -8.37 -11.42 11.15
C LEU A 222 -9.22 -12.35 10.24
N PRO A 223 -9.28 -12.18 8.91
CA PRO A 223 -9.93 -13.16 8.04
C PRO A 223 -9.32 -14.56 8.15
N LEU A 224 -7.98 -14.67 8.23
CA LEU A 224 -7.30 -15.95 8.40
C LEU A 224 -7.72 -16.64 9.70
N GLY A 225 -7.76 -15.90 10.82
CA GLY A 225 -8.25 -16.40 12.11
C GLY A 225 -9.71 -16.86 12.08
N ARG A 226 -10.52 -16.31 11.17
CA ARG A 226 -11.92 -16.72 10.96
C ARG A 226 -12.06 -18.03 10.15
N CYS A 227 -11.16 -18.24 9.18
CA CYS A 227 -11.18 -19.40 8.28
C CYS A 227 -10.55 -20.66 8.89
N ALA A 228 -9.76 -20.56 9.95
CA ALA A 228 -9.05 -21.69 10.57
C ALA A 228 -9.96 -22.75 11.24
N CYS A 229 -11.20 -22.91 10.80
CA CYS A 229 -12.22 -23.76 11.39
C CYS A 229 -12.75 -24.86 10.48
N THR A 230 -12.02 -25.26 9.43
CA THR A 230 -12.40 -26.43 8.63
C THR A 230 -11.37 -27.52 8.71
#